data_88ea2d868f1e041d13fc2998c9c277a8
#
_entry.id   88ea2d868f1e041d13fc2998c9c277a8
#
_cell.length_a   1.000
_cell.length_b   1.000
_cell.length_c   1.000
_cell.angle_alpha   90.00
_cell.angle_beta   90.00
_cell.angle_gamma   90.00
#
_symmetry.space_group_name_H-M   'P 1'
#
loop_
_entity.id
_entity.type
_entity.pdbx_description
1 polymer ?
#
loop_
_entity_poly.entity_id
_entity_poly.type
_entity_poly.pdbx_seq_one_letter_code
_entity_poly.pdbx_strand_id
1 'polypeptide(L)'
;MADADGSGRPGRGKVLVVGMDGLRLDRLPLPRPPDGGPPGPYRPPATAPVLHALAAAGAHGSSLLPYGEADGQAEGGPSTSMAYTDSGPGWSSVLTGVWPDRHGVTDNDFAGADHTRHPDFLSRAAGARPGLRTAAVVSWPELVHRGALGPAIGRRVAYDGERDGYADADRLVADTAVRRLTEDDPDALFVYFGATDEAGHAAGPLGPAYDRALLAQDAHLGRLLDAVAARRADPGRADEHWTVLVTTDHGHLDSGGHGGDTRAEREVFVVLSEPGTPAGTRLDSPRLIDIAPTVLDLSLINSSPSHQTKNGHTGGPPHHKKKK
;
A
#
# COMPACT_ATOMS: atom_id res chain seq x y z
N MET A 1 14.98 -11.67 44.93
CA MET A 1 13.56 -11.89 44.57
C MET A 1 13.10 -10.62 43.93
N ALA A 2 13.04 -10.58 42.63
CA ALA A 2 12.47 -9.50 41.85
C ALA A 2 11.44 -10.16 40.96
N ASP A 3 10.17 -9.87 41.24
CA ASP A 3 9.02 -10.36 40.50
C ASP A 3 9.04 -9.76 39.10
N ALA A 4 9.24 -10.60 38.09
CA ALA A 4 9.03 -10.28 36.72
C ALA A 4 7.53 -10.38 36.44
N ASP A 5 6.80 -9.31 36.63
CA ASP A 5 5.41 -9.19 36.16
C ASP A 5 5.42 -8.95 34.65
N GLY A 6 5.45 -10.04 33.90
CA GLY A 6 5.32 -10.07 32.45
C GLY A 6 3.85 -9.96 32.03
N SER A 7 3.14 -8.91 32.40
CA SER A 7 1.80 -8.61 31.85
C SER A 7 1.95 -8.02 30.44
N GLY A 8 2.38 -8.87 29.49
CA GLY A 8 2.38 -8.55 28.08
C GLY A 8 0.95 -8.38 27.58
N ARG A 9 0.40 -7.16 27.64
CA ARG A 9 -0.77 -6.84 26.85
C ARG A 9 -0.42 -7.08 25.38
N PRO A 10 -1.26 -7.80 24.61
CA PRO A 10 -1.03 -7.92 23.18
C PRO A 10 -0.93 -6.52 22.57
N GLY A 11 0.13 -6.26 21.80
CA GLY A 11 0.36 -4.97 21.20
C GLY A 11 -0.82 -4.57 20.29
N ARG A 12 -1.11 -3.28 20.25
CA ARG A 12 -2.12 -2.73 19.32
C ARG A 12 -1.51 -2.55 17.94
N GLY A 13 -1.87 -3.42 16.99
CA GLY A 13 -1.50 -3.25 15.58
C GLY A 13 -2.13 -1.98 15.01
N LYS A 14 -1.32 -1.12 14.41
CA LYS A 14 -1.73 0.10 13.72
C LYS A 14 -1.12 0.15 12.34
N VAL A 15 -1.84 0.67 11.36
CA VAL A 15 -1.42 0.66 9.96
C VAL A 15 -1.55 2.04 9.34
N LEU A 16 -0.48 2.46 8.64
CA LEU A 16 -0.46 3.59 7.73
C LEU A 16 -0.20 3.08 6.32
N VAL A 17 -1.12 3.31 5.39
CA VAL A 17 -0.95 3.04 3.97
C VAL A 17 -0.82 4.36 3.23
N VAL A 18 0.24 4.54 2.46
CA VAL A 18 0.48 5.74 1.65
C VAL A 18 0.51 5.35 0.18
N GLY A 19 -0.40 5.93 -0.58
CA GLY A 19 -0.47 5.84 -2.02
C GLY A 19 0.18 7.06 -2.68
N MET A 20 1.06 6.82 -3.66
CA MET A 20 1.68 7.83 -4.52
C MET A 20 1.29 7.52 -5.96
N ASP A 21 0.32 8.27 -6.50
CA ASP A 21 -0.27 8.01 -7.81
C ASP A 21 0.74 8.19 -8.95
N GLY A 22 0.70 7.29 -9.91
CA GLY A 22 1.51 7.36 -11.12
C GLY A 22 3.03 7.38 -10.89
N LEU A 23 3.50 6.87 -9.73
CA LEU A 23 4.91 6.92 -9.39
C LEU A 23 5.70 5.81 -10.08
N ARG A 24 6.50 6.18 -11.06
CA ARG A 24 7.33 5.26 -11.84
C ARG A 24 8.43 4.61 -11.01
N LEU A 25 8.51 3.29 -11.10
CA LEU A 25 9.53 2.50 -10.39
C LEU A 25 10.98 2.87 -10.80
N ASP A 26 11.22 3.22 -12.07
CA ASP A 26 12.56 3.59 -12.56
C ASP A 26 13.03 4.98 -12.08
N ARG A 27 12.14 5.72 -11.41
CA ARG A 27 12.49 6.98 -10.71
C ARG A 27 12.91 6.73 -9.26
N LEU A 28 12.85 5.48 -8.82
CA LEU A 28 13.21 5.07 -7.46
C LEU A 28 14.44 4.15 -7.49
N PRO A 29 15.30 4.19 -6.49
CA PRO A 29 16.45 3.28 -6.36
C PRO A 29 16.01 1.89 -5.85
N LEU A 30 14.82 1.44 -6.24
CA LEU A 30 14.29 0.14 -5.88
C LEU A 30 14.62 -0.90 -6.96
N PRO A 31 14.86 -2.15 -6.59
CA PRO A 31 15.11 -3.22 -7.54
C PRO A 31 13.86 -3.52 -8.38
N ARG A 32 14.06 -3.73 -9.66
CA ARG A 32 13.02 -4.10 -10.61
C ARG A 32 12.66 -5.59 -10.53
N PRO A 33 11.44 -5.97 -11.02
CA PRO A 33 11.04 -7.37 -11.12
C PRO A 33 12.06 -8.21 -11.93
N PRO A 34 12.29 -9.49 -11.55
CA PRO A 34 13.33 -10.32 -12.15
C PRO A 34 13.07 -10.73 -13.62
N ASP A 35 11.83 -10.76 -14.05
CA ASP A 35 11.36 -11.10 -15.39
C ASP A 35 11.39 -9.91 -16.37
N GLY A 36 11.92 -8.83 -15.93
CA GLY A 36 12.08 -7.64 -16.69
C GLY A 36 13.30 -7.68 -17.62
N GLY A 37 13.08 -7.46 -18.91
CA GLY A 37 14.12 -7.19 -19.90
C GLY A 37 15.20 -6.20 -19.40
N PRO A 38 16.23 -5.93 -20.21
CA PRO A 38 17.33 -5.06 -19.79
C PRO A 38 16.78 -3.75 -19.21
N PRO A 39 17.32 -3.28 -18.08
CA PRO A 39 16.89 -2.00 -17.51
C PRO A 39 17.02 -0.94 -18.59
N GLY A 40 15.95 -0.17 -18.80
CA GLY A 40 16.05 1.06 -19.57
C GLY A 40 17.20 1.93 -19.04
N PRO A 41 17.68 2.91 -19.78
CA PRO A 41 18.79 3.73 -19.32
C PRO A 41 18.43 4.30 -17.95
N TYR A 42 19.18 3.87 -16.93
CA TYR A 42 19.06 4.41 -15.58
C TYR A 42 19.33 5.93 -15.65
N ARG A 43 18.31 6.69 -15.41
CA ARG A 43 18.45 8.13 -15.18
C ARG A 43 18.49 8.31 -13.67
N PRO A 44 19.54 8.93 -13.10
CA PRO A 44 19.59 9.17 -11.67
C PRO A 44 18.31 9.90 -11.28
N PRO A 45 17.50 9.31 -10.37
CA PRO A 45 16.26 9.93 -9.93
C PRO A 45 16.58 11.21 -9.15
N ALA A 46 15.65 12.14 -9.15
CA ALA A 46 15.52 13.00 -7.99
C ALA A 46 15.46 12.06 -6.79
N THR A 47 16.44 12.14 -5.93
CA THR A 47 16.54 11.22 -4.81
C THR A 47 15.28 11.37 -3.95
N ALA A 48 14.51 10.27 -3.77
CA ALA A 48 13.45 10.15 -2.78
C ALA A 48 14.06 9.53 -1.51
N PRO A 49 14.79 10.31 -0.70
CA PRO A 49 15.62 9.78 0.36
C PRO A 49 14.83 9.10 1.47
N VAL A 50 13.63 9.59 1.74
CA VAL A 50 12.74 9.04 2.79
C VAL A 50 12.21 7.67 2.37
N LEU A 51 11.67 7.56 1.16
CA LEU A 51 11.17 6.30 0.62
C LEU A 51 12.30 5.27 0.47
N HIS A 52 13.46 5.72 0.02
CA HIS A 52 14.66 4.86 -0.06
C HIS A 52 15.10 4.35 1.32
N ALA A 53 15.17 5.22 2.32
CA ALA A 53 15.53 4.82 3.67
C ALA A 53 14.50 3.85 4.27
N LEU A 54 13.21 4.08 4.03
CA LEU A 54 12.13 3.20 4.47
C LEU A 54 12.27 1.81 3.83
N ALA A 55 12.50 1.74 2.53
CA ALA A 55 12.70 0.48 1.80
C ALA A 55 13.96 -0.27 2.27
N ALA A 56 15.05 0.44 2.52
CA ALA A 56 16.30 -0.15 3.01
C ALA A 56 16.18 -0.67 4.45
N ALA A 57 15.40 -0.01 5.29
CA ALA A 57 15.19 -0.40 6.68
C ALA A 57 14.10 -1.50 6.86
N GLY A 58 13.23 -1.69 5.90
CA GLY A 58 12.13 -2.65 5.92
C GLY A 58 12.21 -3.71 4.82
N ALA A 59 11.05 -4.05 4.28
CA ALA A 59 10.89 -4.93 3.14
C ALA A 59 10.40 -4.16 1.91
N HIS A 60 10.83 -4.60 0.73
CA HIS A 60 10.36 -4.00 -0.52
C HIS A 60 10.38 -5.00 -1.67
N GLY A 61 9.54 -4.77 -2.63
CA GLY A 61 9.48 -5.54 -3.86
C GLY A 61 8.70 -4.81 -4.94
N SER A 62 8.75 -5.33 -6.14
CA SER A 62 8.06 -4.79 -7.31
C SER A 62 7.49 -5.92 -8.15
N SER A 63 6.45 -5.61 -8.92
CA SER A 63 5.80 -6.53 -9.84
C SER A 63 5.31 -5.81 -11.09
N LEU A 64 4.86 -6.59 -12.06
CA LEU A 64 4.12 -6.08 -13.21
C LEU A 64 2.63 -6.28 -12.98
N LEU A 65 1.85 -5.25 -13.25
CA LEU A 65 0.39 -5.38 -13.31
C LEU A 65 0.02 -6.40 -14.40
N PRO A 66 -0.89 -7.35 -14.14
CA PRO A 66 -1.36 -8.27 -15.17
C PRO A 66 -2.10 -7.50 -16.26
N TYR A 67 -1.76 -7.78 -17.53
CA TYR A 67 -2.33 -7.10 -18.68
C TYR A 67 -2.52 -8.08 -19.85
N GLY A 68 -3.78 -8.41 -20.16
CA GLY A 68 -4.14 -9.37 -21.22
C GLY A 68 -3.99 -10.84 -20.82
N GLU A 69 -4.35 -11.73 -21.76
CA GLU A 69 -4.33 -13.19 -21.53
C GLU A 69 -2.91 -13.78 -21.37
N ALA A 70 -1.89 -13.09 -21.88
CA ALA A 70 -0.51 -13.60 -21.89
C ALA A 70 0.16 -13.59 -20.51
N ASP A 71 -0.30 -12.72 -19.61
CA ASP A 71 0.23 -12.61 -18.24
C ASP A 71 -0.48 -13.57 -17.25
N GLY A 72 -1.46 -14.33 -17.73
CA GLY A 72 -2.34 -15.18 -16.92
C GLY A 72 -1.76 -16.52 -16.48
N GLN A 73 -0.44 -16.69 -16.47
CA GLN A 73 0.20 -17.89 -15.91
C GLN A 73 0.49 -17.72 -14.41
N ALA A 74 -0.54 -17.43 -13.62
CA ALA A 74 -0.48 -17.74 -12.20
C ALA A 74 -0.95 -19.18 -11.97
N GLU A 75 -0.22 -19.93 -11.17
CA GLU A 75 -0.61 -21.28 -10.75
C GLU A 75 -2.05 -21.30 -10.25
N GLY A 76 -2.98 -21.89 -11.00
CA GLY A 76 -4.38 -22.02 -10.56
C GLY A 76 -5.46 -21.84 -11.60
N GLY A 77 -5.14 -21.55 -12.86
CA GLY A 77 -6.13 -21.42 -13.94
C GLY A 77 -5.98 -20.13 -14.75
N PRO A 78 -6.68 -20.02 -15.88
CA PRO A 78 -6.61 -18.83 -16.71
C PRO A 78 -7.16 -17.63 -15.95
N SER A 79 -6.27 -16.80 -15.42
CA SER A 79 -6.66 -15.49 -14.92
C SER A 79 -6.84 -14.56 -16.11
N THR A 80 -8.06 -14.22 -16.41
CA THR A 80 -8.43 -13.17 -17.38
C THR A 80 -8.35 -11.79 -16.76
N SER A 81 -7.75 -11.68 -15.58
CA SER A 81 -7.72 -10.42 -14.82
C SER A 81 -6.77 -9.45 -15.49
N MET A 82 -7.32 -8.39 -16.02
CA MET A 82 -6.60 -7.23 -16.50
C MET A 82 -6.59 -6.18 -15.41
N ALA A 83 -5.40 -5.76 -14.99
CA ALA A 83 -5.25 -4.66 -14.04
C ALA A 83 -4.97 -3.38 -14.83
N TYR A 84 -5.97 -2.76 -15.37
CA TYR A 84 -5.84 -1.51 -16.11
C TYR A 84 -4.88 -0.54 -15.42
N THR A 85 -4.03 0.13 -16.21
CA THR A 85 -3.04 1.10 -15.74
C THR A 85 -3.62 2.50 -15.63
N ASP A 86 -4.80 2.57 -15.01
CA ASP A 86 -5.55 3.80 -14.69
C ASP A 86 -5.80 3.88 -13.19
N SER A 87 -5.90 5.11 -12.66
CA SER A 87 -5.99 5.36 -11.21
C SER A 87 -7.25 4.73 -10.58
N GLY A 88 -8.42 4.82 -11.23
CA GLY A 88 -9.66 4.21 -10.72
C GLY A 88 -9.55 2.71 -10.49
N PRO A 89 -9.18 1.90 -11.50
CA PRO A 89 -8.93 0.46 -11.36
C PRO A 89 -7.79 0.14 -10.42
N GLY A 90 -6.67 0.85 -10.51
CA GLY A 90 -5.49 0.62 -9.69
C GLY A 90 -5.77 0.81 -8.20
N TRP A 91 -6.29 1.96 -7.83
CA TRP A 91 -6.66 2.22 -6.42
C TRP A 91 -7.82 1.36 -5.93
N SER A 92 -8.79 1.03 -6.79
CA SER A 92 -9.81 0.05 -6.40
C SER A 92 -9.20 -1.30 -6.09
N SER A 93 -8.20 -1.75 -6.87
CA SER A 93 -7.48 -3.00 -6.61
C SER A 93 -6.69 -2.96 -5.29
N VAL A 94 -5.97 -1.88 -5.02
CA VAL A 94 -5.26 -1.65 -3.73
C VAL A 94 -6.23 -1.68 -2.56
N LEU A 95 -7.33 -0.95 -2.66
CA LEU A 95 -8.27 -0.76 -1.55
C LEU A 95 -9.12 -2.00 -1.27
N THR A 96 -9.54 -2.73 -2.30
CA THR A 96 -10.45 -3.88 -2.16
C THR A 96 -9.72 -5.23 -1.99
N GLY A 97 -8.49 -5.35 -2.54
CA GLY A 97 -7.74 -6.60 -2.58
C GLY A 97 -8.21 -7.60 -3.63
N VAL A 98 -8.91 -7.11 -4.66
CA VAL A 98 -9.32 -7.91 -5.82
C VAL A 98 -9.09 -7.13 -7.11
N TRP A 99 -8.99 -7.83 -8.25
CA TRP A 99 -8.79 -7.21 -9.56
C TRP A 99 -10.11 -6.68 -10.18
N PRO A 100 -10.03 -5.91 -11.29
CA PRO A 100 -11.18 -5.34 -12.01
C PRO A 100 -12.29 -6.33 -12.37
N ASP A 101 -11.96 -7.59 -12.67
CA ASP A 101 -12.94 -8.66 -12.92
C ASP A 101 -13.90 -8.91 -11.73
N ARG A 102 -13.52 -8.45 -10.54
CA ARG A 102 -14.29 -8.62 -9.31
C ARG A 102 -14.88 -7.29 -8.83
N HIS A 103 -14.10 -6.22 -8.74
CA HIS A 103 -14.60 -4.94 -8.26
C HIS A 103 -15.29 -4.09 -9.35
N GLY A 104 -15.18 -4.49 -10.63
CA GLY A 104 -15.93 -3.90 -11.74
C GLY A 104 -15.43 -2.54 -12.25
N VAL A 105 -14.38 -1.96 -11.66
CA VAL A 105 -13.83 -0.66 -12.10
C VAL A 105 -12.80 -0.90 -13.21
N THR A 106 -13.02 -0.31 -14.38
CA THR A 106 -12.16 -0.43 -15.55
C THR A 106 -11.58 0.88 -16.07
N ASP A 107 -12.05 2.00 -15.50
CA ASP A 107 -11.65 3.36 -15.86
C ASP A 107 -11.90 4.34 -14.70
N ASN A 108 -11.56 5.62 -14.89
CA ASN A 108 -11.72 6.66 -13.87
C ASN A 108 -13.16 7.16 -13.69
N ASP A 109 -14.12 6.71 -14.52
CA ASP A 109 -15.55 6.99 -14.33
C ASP A 109 -16.20 6.08 -13.28
N PHE A 110 -15.52 4.98 -12.91
CA PHE A 110 -16.00 3.97 -11.96
C PHE A 110 -17.34 3.35 -12.38
N ALA A 111 -17.67 3.39 -13.68
CA ALA A 111 -18.84 2.73 -14.22
C ALA A 111 -18.74 1.22 -13.99
N GLY A 112 -19.74 0.60 -13.38
CA GLY A 112 -19.71 -0.82 -13.06
C GLY A 112 -19.06 -1.20 -11.72
N ALA A 113 -18.61 -0.22 -10.92
CA ALA A 113 -18.03 -0.46 -9.60
C ALA A 113 -18.96 -1.25 -8.67
N ASP A 114 -18.48 -2.34 -8.10
CA ASP A 114 -19.17 -3.15 -7.08
C ASP A 114 -18.45 -3.10 -5.73
N HIS A 115 -18.25 -1.88 -5.24
CA HIS A 115 -17.64 -1.64 -3.92
C HIS A 115 -18.54 -2.08 -2.75
N THR A 116 -19.82 -2.33 -3.01
CA THR A 116 -20.71 -2.93 -2.01
C THR A 116 -20.35 -4.37 -1.73
N ARG A 117 -20.05 -5.15 -2.76
CA ARG A 117 -19.62 -6.55 -2.65
C ARG A 117 -18.14 -6.68 -2.31
N HIS A 118 -17.34 -5.75 -2.78
CA HIS A 118 -15.89 -5.68 -2.56
C HIS A 118 -15.52 -4.35 -1.89
N PRO A 119 -15.87 -4.15 -0.59
CA PRO A 119 -15.56 -2.91 0.10
C PRO A 119 -14.07 -2.79 0.40
N ASP A 120 -13.62 -1.55 0.54
CA ASP A 120 -12.25 -1.22 0.91
C ASP A 120 -11.83 -1.83 2.27
N PHE A 121 -10.52 -1.95 2.48
CA PHE A 121 -9.97 -2.58 3.67
C PHE A 121 -10.29 -1.80 4.97
N LEU A 122 -10.41 -0.45 4.93
CA LEU A 122 -10.78 0.35 6.11
C LEU A 122 -12.22 0.08 6.53
N SER A 123 -13.13 0.02 5.55
CA SER A 123 -14.55 -0.32 5.77
C SER A 123 -14.69 -1.74 6.29
N ARG A 124 -13.93 -2.71 5.74
CA ARG A 124 -13.92 -4.11 6.20
C ARG A 124 -13.38 -4.23 7.62
N ALA A 125 -12.30 -3.52 7.94
CA ALA A 125 -11.72 -3.49 9.29
C ALA A 125 -12.71 -2.92 10.31
N ALA A 126 -13.34 -1.79 9.99
CA ALA A 126 -14.36 -1.17 10.84
C ALA A 126 -15.57 -2.08 11.07
N GLY A 127 -16.03 -2.80 10.03
CA GLY A 127 -17.13 -3.75 10.11
C GLY A 127 -16.79 -5.02 10.93
N ALA A 128 -15.57 -5.54 10.76
CA ALA A 128 -15.12 -6.73 11.47
C ALA A 128 -14.80 -6.44 12.94
N ARG A 129 -14.42 -5.23 13.28
CA ARG A 129 -14.04 -4.80 14.63
C ARG A 129 -14.66 -3.45 14.97
N PRO A 130 -15.88 -3.41 15.47
CA PRO A 130 -16.51 -2.19 15.93
C PRO A 130 -15.64 -1.48 16.98
N GLY A 131 -15.38 -0.21 16.76
CA GLY A 131 -14.50 0.60 17.61
C GLY A 131 -13.11 0.87 17.04
N LEU A 132 -12.69 0.20 15.94
CA LEU A 132 -11.51 0.61 15.20
C LEU A 132 -11.71 2.02 14.63
N ARG A 133 -10.72 2.87 14.85
CA ARG A 133 -10.68 4.23 14.30
C ARG A 133 -9.99 4.19 12.95
N THR A 134 -10.79 4.18 11.90
CA THR A 134 -10.32 4.19 10.52
C THR A 134 -10.42 5.58 9.92
N ALA A 135 -9.44 5.96 9.11
CA ALA A 135 -9.43 7.24 8.44
C ALA A 135 -8.82 7.16 7.03
N ALA A 136 -9.28 8.03 6.14
CA ALA A 136 -8.71 8.24 4.82
C ALA A 136 -8.57 9.74 4.55
N VAL A 137 -7.44 10.15 3.97
CA VAL A 137 -7.15 11.54 3.56
C VAL A 137 -6.55 11.50 2.16
N VAL A 138 -7.22 12.12 1.20
CA VAL A 138 -6.88 11.99 -0.22
C VAL A 138 -6.87 13.33 -0.93
N SER A 139 -6.05 13.48 -1.98
CA SER A 139 -6.05 14.63 -2.88
C SER A 139 -6.84 14.42 -4.18
N TRP A 140 -7.41 13.23 -4.38
CA TRP A 140 -8.34 12.91 -5.46
C TRP A 140 -9.71 12.53 -4.90
N PRO A 141 -10.71 13.44 -4.95
CA PRO A 141 -11.99 13.26 -4.28
C PRO A 141 -12.85 12.14 -4.86
N GLU A 142 -12.60 11.72 -6.12
CA GLU A 142 -13.36 10.64 -6.77
C GLU A 142 -13.25 9.31 -5.99
N LEU A 143 -12.14 9.04 -5.32
CA LEU A 143 -12.02 7.86 -4.45
C LEU A 143 -13.10 7.81 -3.35
N VAL A 144 -13.54 8.99 -2.88
CA VAL A 144 -14.62 9.12 -1.89
C VAL A 144 -15.98 9.21 -2.58
N HIS A 145 -16.10 10.02 -3.62
CA HIS A 145 -17.37 10.29 -4.29
C HIS A 145 -17.91 9.07 -5.04
N ARG A 146 -17.02 8.25 -5.62
CA ARG A 146 -17.37 7.02 -6.34
C ARG A 146 -17.41 5.78 -5.44
N GLY A 147 -17.14 5.94 -4.15
CA GLY A 147 -17.30 4.89 -3.15
C GLY A 147 -16.18 3.87 -3.04
N ALA A 148 -15.05 4.09 -3.73
CA ALA A 148 -13.84 3.26 -3.53
C ALA A 148 -13.36 3.32 -2.07
N LEU A 149 -13.50 4.47 -1.43
CA LEU A 149 -13.42 4.66 0.02
C LEU A 149 -14.83 4.77 0.59
N GLY A 150 -15.33 3.69 1.18
CA GLY A 150 -16.70 3.50 1.58
C GLY A 150 -17.16 4.34 2.77
N PRO A 151 -18.48 4.44 2.99
CA PRO A 151 -19.07 5.25 4.06
C PRO A 151 -18.86 4.68 5.48
N ALA A 152 -18.42 3.44 5.61
CA ALA A 152 -18.13 2.82 6.91
C ALA A 152 -16.80 3.29 7.51
N ILE A 153 -15.96 3.99 6.75
CA ILE A 153 -14.72 4.59 7.25
C ILE A 153 -15.09 5.71 8.24
N GLY A 154 -14.52 5.67 9.44
CA GLY A 154 -14.85 6.59 10.51
C GLY A 154 -14.58 8.07 10.20
N ARG A 155 -13.54 8.37 9.41
CA ARG A 155 -13.21 9.73 8.95
C ARG A 155 -12.70 9.71 7.51
N ARG A 156 -13.32 10.48 6.64
CA ARG A 156 -12.87 10.68 5.25
C ARG A 156 -12.69 12.16 4.99
N VAL A 157 -11.53 12.54 4.47
CA VAL A 157 -11.22 13.92 4.06
C VAL A 157 -10.69 13.86 2.63
N ALA A 158 -11.29 14.62 1.74
CA ALA A 158 -10.87 14.74 0.36
C ALA A 158 -10.59 16.22 0.03
N TYR A 159 -9.41 16.47 -0.52
CA TYR A 159 -9.04 17.74 -1.13
C TYR A 159 -9.12 17.59 -2.64
N ASP A 160 -9.47 18.63 -3.33
CA ASP A 160 -9.71 18.59 -4.77
C ASP A 160 -8.46 19.05 -5.51
N GLY A 161 -7.58 18.10 -5.85
CA GLY A 161 -6.34 18.37 -6.57
C GLY A 161 -6.56 18.87 -8.00
N GLU A 162 -7.62 18.44 -8.66
CA GLU A 162 -7.95 18.91 -10.01
C GLU A 162 -8.35 20.38 -10.02
N ARG A 163 -9.13 20.79 -9.02
CA ARG A 163 -9.58 22.18 -8.90
C ARG A 163 -8.53 23.11 -8.32
N ASP A 164 -7.83 22.68 -7.25
CA ASP A 164 -7.00 23.54 -6.41
C ASP A 164 -5.50 23.37 -6.70
N GLY A 165 -5.13 22.40 -7.53
CA GLY A 165 -3.76 21.99 -7.84
C GLY A 165 -3.27 20.89 -6.88
N TYR A 166 -2.75 19.79 -7.44
CA TYR A 166 -2.33 18.62 -6.66
C TYR A 166 -1.18 18.90 -5.69
N ALA A 167 -0.27 19.82 -6.00
CA ALA A 167 0.81 20.18 -5.08
C ALA A 167 0.28 20.79 -3.77
N ASP A 168 -0.73 21.65 -3.83
CA ASP A 168 -1.39 22.24 -2.66
C ASP A 168 -2.31 21.24 -1.98
N ALA A 169 -3.05 20.43 -2.74
CA ALA A 169 -3.91 19.38 -2.19
C ALA A 169 -3.09 18.33 -1.43
N ASP A 170 -1.97 17.85 -1.97
CA ASP A 170 -1.06 16.90 -1.31
C ASP A 170 -0.48 17.48 0.00
N ARG A 171 -0.13 18.78 0.00
CA ARG A 171 0.31 19.46 1.23
C ARG A 171 -0.79 19.45 2.29
N LEU A 172 -2.05 19.76 1.93
CA LEU A 172 -3.19 19.72 2.84
C LEU A 172 -3.50 18.30 3.31
N VAL A 173 -3.36 17.31 2.43
CA VAL A 173 -3.44 15.88 2.79
C VAL A 173 -2.41 15.55 3.86
N ALA A 174 -1.13 15.90 3.64
CA ALA A 174 -0.06 15.65 4.60
C ALA A 174 -0.31 16.35 5.94
N ASP A 175 -0.69 17.64 5.93
CA ASP A 175 -1.01 18.41 7.14
C ASP A 175 -2.14 17.75 7.94
N THR A 176 -3.16 17.29 7.23
CA THR A 176 -4.32 16.63 7.87
C THR A 176 -3.95 15.25 8.38
N ALA A 177 -3.21 14.45 7.61
CA ALA A 177 -2.79 13.11 8.02
C ALA A 177 -1.86 13.14 9.23
N VAL A 178 -0.90 14.08 9.29
CA VAL A 178 -0.05 14.32 10.48
C VAL A 178 -0.91 14.65 11.68
N ARG A 179 -1.86 15.56 11.55
CA ARG A 179 -2.79 15.91 12.64
C ARG A 179 -3.61 14.72 13.10
N ARG A 180 -4.11 13.85 12.16
CA ARG A 180 -4.79 12.61 12.53
C ARG A 180 -3.89 11.67 13.33
N LEU A 181 -2.64 11.50 12.91
CA LEU A 181 -1.67 10.67 13.61
C LEU A 181 -1.36 11.21 15.01
N THR A 182 -1.30 12.52 15.20
CA THR A 182 -0.92 13.14 16.49
C THR A 182 -2.09 13.28 17.47
N GLU A 183 -3.29 13.61 16.99
CA GLU A 183 -4.43 14.01 17.81
C GLU A 183 -5.54 12.96 17.91
N ASP A 184 -5.85 12.24 16.82
CA ASP A 184 -7.06 11.41 16.73
C ASP A 184 -6.84 9.92 17.04
N ASP A 185 -5.60 9.47 17.14
CA ASP A 185 -5.22 8.08 17.43
C ASP A 185 -5.87 7.04 16.49
N PRO A 186 -5.68 7.13 15.17
CA PRO A 186 -6.24 6.15 14.22
C PRO A 186 -5.60 4.77 14.41
N ASP A 187 -6.37 3.71 14.15
CA ASP A 187 -5.86 2.33 14.10
C ASP A 187 -5.46 1.95 12.67
N ALA A 188 -6.13 2.50 11.67
CA ALA A 188 -5.76 2.38 10.27
C ALA A 188 -6.00 3.71 9.53
N LEU A 189 -4.98 4.19 8.82
CA LEU A 189 -5.01 5.43 8.04
C LEU A 189 -4.55 5.15 6.61
N PHE A 190 -5.36 5.55 5.63
CA PHE A 190 -4.98 5.63 4.22
C PHE A 190 -4.73 7.08 3.83
N VAL A 191 -3.61 7.32 3.17
CA VAL A 191 -3.20 8.64 2.65
C VAL A 191 -2.92 8.50 1.17
N TYR A 192 -3.44 9.41 0.35
CA TYR A 192 -3.23 9.42 -1.09
C TYR A 192 -2.68 10.77 -1.55
N PHE A 193 -1.63 10.72 -2.35
CA PHE A 193 -0.98 11.84 -3.01
C PHE A 193 -1.06 11.69 -4.53
N GLY A 194 -1.49 12.74 -5.25
CA GLY A 194 -1.71 12.71 -6.70
C GLY A 194 -0.73 13.55 -7.53
N ALA A 195 0.16 14.34 -6.90
CA ALA A 195 0.98 15.31 -7.63
C ALA A 195 2.01 14.69 -8.61
N THR A 196 2.47 13.44 -8.39
CA THR A 196 3.36 12.75 -9.32
C THR A 196 2.65 12.37 -10.60
N ASP A 197 1.42 11.89 -10.51
CA ASP A 197 0.59 11.57 -11.67
C ASP A 197 0.29 12.81 -12.50
N GLU A 198 -0.19 13.88 -11.87
CA GLU A 198 -0.47 15.14 -12.55
C GLU A 198 0.77 15.71 -13.26
N ALA A 199 1.93 15.68 -12.62
CA ALA A 199 3.18 16.11 -13.25
C ALA A 199 3.59 15.19 -14.41
N GLY A 200 3.30 13.90 -14.32
CA GLY A 200 3.47 12.90 -15.37
C GLY A 200 2.60 13.22 -16.59
N HIS A 201 1.35 13.55 -16.39
CA HIS A 201 0.42 13.98 -17.44
C HIS A 201 0.88 15.30 -18.10
N ALA A 202 1.25 16.28 -17.30
CA ALA A 202 1.57 17.62 -17.79
C ALA A 202 2.90 17.72 -18.57
N ALA A 203 3.91 16.93 -18.17
CA ALA A 203 5.29 17.12 -18.67
C ALA A 203 6.08 15.82 -18.88
N GLY A 204 5.46 14.67 -18.69
CA GLY A 204 6.10 13.36 -18.67
C GLY A 204 6.95 13.12 -17.41
N PRO A 205 7.17 11.84 -17.06
CA PRO A 205 7.81 11.45 -15.79
C PRO A 205 9.34 11.64 -15.80
N LEU A 206 9.95 12.04 -16.91
CA LEU A 206 11.39 12.18 -17.06
C LEU A 206 11.89 13.62 -16.87
N GLY A 207 10.98 14.56 -16.58
CA GLY A 207 11.27 15.98 -16.49
C GLY A 207 11.35 16.53 -15.06
N PRO A 208 11.86 17.75 -14.89
CA PRO A 208 12.07 18.37 -13.58
C PRO A 208 10.76 18.69 -12.84
N ALA A 209 9.62 18.74 -13.51
CA ALA A 209 8.31 18.92 -12.87
C ALA A 209 7.95 17.68 -12.06
N TYR A 210 8.10 16.49 -12.65
CA TYR A 210 7.87 15.22 -11.99
C TYR A 210 8.85 15.01 -10.81
N ASP A 211 10.13 15.36 -11.00
CA ASP A 211 11.13 15.28 -9.92
C ASP A 211 10.74 16.17 -8.73
N ARG A 212 10.24 17.38 -8.97
CA ARG A 212 9.75 18.27 -7.90
C ARG A 212 8.53 17.67 -7.18
N ALA A 213 7.58 17.10 -7.92
CA ALA A 213 6.40 16.45 -7.32
C ALA A 213 6.81 15.26 -6.45
N LEU A 214 7.70 14.39 -6.97
CA LEU A 214 8.24 13.26 -6.23
C LEU A 214 8.96 13.71 -4.94
N LEU A 215 9.83 14.71 -5.01
CA LEU A 215 10.54 15.23 -3.83
C LEU A 215 9.59 15.84 -2.80
N ALA A 216 8.52 16.51 -3.25
CA ALA A 216 7.52 17.06 -2.34
C ALA A 216 6.73 15.92 -1.64
N GLN A 217 6.32 14.89 -2.37
CA GLN A 217 5.62 13.73 -1.80
C GLN A 217 6.54 12.92 -0.86
N ASP A 218 7.82 12.76 -1.20
CA ASP A 218 8.81 12.13 -0.32
C ASP A 218 8.99 12.90 0.99
N ALA A 219 9.03 14.23 0.93
CA ALA A 219 9.05 15.08 2.12
C ALA A 219 7.75 14.96 2.95
N HIS A 220 6.59 14.84 2.30
CA HIS A 220 5.32 14.58 2.97
C HIS A 220 5.31 13.21 3.66
N LEU A 221 5.82 12.16 3.00
CA LEU A 221 6.04 10.85 3.62
C LEU A 221 6.92 10.97 4.88
N GLY A 222 8.02 11.74 4.81
CA GLY A 222 8.89 11.99 5.96
C GLY A 222 8.14 12.54 7.15
N ARG A 223 7.28 13.53 6.96
CA ARG A 223 6.43 14.10 8.01
C ARG A 223 5.47 13.09 8.64
N LEU A 224 4.91 12.19 7.85
CA LEU A 224 4.06 11.11 8.34
C LEU A 224 4.87 10.11 9.18
N LEU A 225 6.06 9.73 8.72
CA LEU A 225 6.96 8.83 9.45
C LEU A 225 7.45 9.45 10.77
N ASP A 226 7.73 10.75 10.79
CA ASP A 226 8.09 11.49 12.01
C ASP A 226 6.93 11.45 13.03
N ALA A 227 5.70 11.62 12.58
CA ALA A 227 4.53 11.51 13.44
C ALA A 227 4.37 10.09 14.02
N VAL A 228 4.58 9.05 13.21
CA VAL A 228 4.60 7.65 13.67
C VAL A 228 5.75 7.41 14.65
N ALA A 229 6.95 7.93 14.37
CA ALA A 229 8.11 7.81 15.25
C ALA A 229 7.88 8.48 16.61
N ALA A 230 7.27 9.68 16.61
CA ALA A 230 6.90 10.38 17.85
C ALA A 230 5.91 9.56 18.70
N ARG A 231 4.94 8.88 18.07
CA ARG A 231 4.02 7.96 18.76
C ARG A 231 4.75 6.78 19.39
N ARG A 232 5.67 6.16 18.66
CA ARG A 232 6.50 5.04 19.16
C ARG A 232 7.39 5.44 20.32
N ALA A 233 7.81 6.70 20.37
CA ALA A 233 8.64 7.26 21.46
C ALA A 233 7.82 7.66 22.70
N ASP A 234 6.49 7.74 22.60
CA ASP A 234 5.61 8.10 23.71
C ASP A 234 5.41 6.89 24.64
N PRO A 235 5.87 6.95 25.91
CA PRO A 235 5.67 5.85 26.86
C PRO A 235 4.20 5.47 27.09
N GLY A 236 3.25 6.41 26.90
CA GLY A 236 1.80 6.16 26.99
C GLY A 236 1.26 5.32 25.82
N ARG A 237 2.06 5.09 24.78
CA ARG A 237 1.74 4.38 23.54
C ARG A 237 2.72 3.25 23.23
N ALA A 238 3.46 2.78 24.21
CA ALA A 238 4.49 1.75 24.04
C ALA A 238 3.94 0.39 23.53
N ASP A 239 2.62 0.20 23.62
CA ASP A 239 1.92 -0.96 23.08
C ASP A 239 1.54 -0.84 21.59
N GLU A 240 1.80 0.32 20.93
CA GLU A 240 1.49 0.50 19.51
C GLU A 240 2.55 -0.12 18.61
N HIS A 241 2.10 -0.99 17.70
CA HIS A 241 2.93 -1.60 16.67
C HIS A 241 2.50 -1.07 15.29
N TRP A 242 3.23 -0.06 14.81
CA TRP A 242 2.93 0.58 13.53
C TRP A 242 3.55 -0.18 12.37
N THR A 243 2.70 -0.58 11.43
CA THR A 243 3.10 -1.00 10.09
C THR A 243 2.85 0.14 9.11
N VAL A 244 3.85 0.43 8.27
CA VAL A 244 3.75 1.42 7.20
C VAL A 244 3.91 0.71 5.86
N LEU A 245 2.94 0.92 4.96
CA LEU A 245 3.00 0.48 3.56
C LEU A 245 3.03 1.70 2.65
N VAL A 246 3.88 1.66 1.62
CA VAL A 246 3.90 2.66 0.55
C VAL A 246 3.81 1.95 -0.79
N THR A 247 2.96 2.44 -1.68
CA THR A 247 2.74 1.86 -3.00
C THR A 247 2.38 2.92 -4.05
N THR A 248 2.38 2.52 -5.30
CA THR A 248 1.76 3.21 -6.44
C THR A 248 0.72 2.28 -7.08
N ASP A 249 -0.13 2.82 -7.90
CA ASP A 249 -1.16 2.08 -8.63
C ASP A 249 -0.75 1.73 -10.07
N HIS A 250 0.04 2.57 -10.72
CA HIS A 250 0.61 2.42 -12.06
C HIS A 250 1.84 3.33 -12.25
N GLY A 251 2.46 3.26 -13.42
CA GLY A 251 3.47 4.20 -13.88
C GLY A 251 2.98 5.03 -15.07
N HIS A 252 3.90 5.57 -15.87
CA HIS A 252 3.62 6.44 -17.02
C HIS A 252 4.44 6.07 -18.25
N LEU A 253 3.98 6.43 -19.43
CA LEU A 253 4.80 6.54 -20.63
C LEU A 253 5.89 7.62 -20.47
N ASP A 254 7.02 7.49 -21.17
CA ASP A 254 8.07 8.52 -21.16
C ASP A 254 7.56 9.89 -21.66
N SER A 255 6.59 9.88 -22.56
CA SER A 255 5.93 11.08 -23.09
C SER A 255 4.85 11.66 -22.18
N GLY A 256 4.54 10.99 -21.08
CA GLY A 256 3.39 11.29 -20.22
C GLY A 256 2.15 10.47 -20.59
N GLY A 257 1.20 10.39 -19.66
CA GLY A 257 -0.01 9.57 -19.78
C GLY A 257 0.23 8.09 -19.47
N HIS A 258 -0.86 7.36 -19.34
CA HIS A 258 -0.93 5.94 -18.97
C HIS A 258 -2.21 5.32 -19.53
N GLY A 259 -2.58 4.09 -19.14
CA GLY A 259 -3.75 3.36 -19.63
C GLY A 259 -3.39 2.22 -20.58
N GLY A 260 -2.11 2.09 -20.96
CA GLY A 260 -1.59 1.08 -21.86
C GLY A 260 -0.91 -0.10 -21.18
N ASP A 261 -0.20 -0.89 -21.98
CA ASP A 261 0.40 -2.16 -21.57
C ASP A 261 1.92 -2.11 -21.47
N THR A 262 2.52 -0.94 -21.63
CA THR A 262 3.97 -0.84 -21.58
C THR A 262 4.51 -1.20 -20.20
N ARG A 263 5.72 -1.71 -20.14
CA ARG A 263 6.38 -2.03 -18.88
C ARG A 263 6.43 -0.84 -17.93
N ALA A 264 6.69 0.35 -18.45
CA ALA A 264 6.81 1.57 -17.66
C ALA A 264 5.49 1.99 -16.98
N GLU A 265 4.35 1.67 -17.59
CA GLU A 265 3.03 1.87 -17.01
C GLU A 265 2.66 0.78 -16.01
N ARG A 266 3.11 -0.46 -16.23
CA ARG A 266 2.73 -1.65 -15.45
C ARG A 266 3.64 -1.94 -14.26
N GLU A 267 4.85 -1.37 -14.18
CA GLU A 267 5.74 -1.58 -13.05
C GLU A 267 5.23 -0.87 -11.80
N VAL A 268 4.90 -1.66 -10.79
CA VAL A 268 4.45 -1.18 -9.47
C VAL A 268 5.34 -1.71 -8.36
N PHE A 269 5.28 -1.12 -7.19
CA PHE A 269 6.09 -1.51 -6.04
C PHE A 269 5.28 -1.52 -4.74
N VAL A 270 5.78 -2.25 -3.77
CA VAL A 270 5.34 -2.20 -2.37
C VAL A 270 6.57 -2.05 -1.49
N VAL A 271 6.53 -1.08 -0.59
CA VAL A 271 7.47 -0.92 0.51
C VAL A 271 6.72 -1.16 1.82
N LEU A 272 7.27 -1.99 2.69
CA LEU A 272 6.68 -2.38 3.96
C LEU A 272 7.69 -2.15 5.09
N SER A 273 7.30 -1.41 6.10
CA SER A 273 8.03 -1.27 7.35
C SER A 273 7.17 -1.75 8.51
N GLU A 274 7.56 -2.87 9.10
CA GLU A 274 6.88 -3.50 10.23
C GLU A 274 7.91 -3.83 11.31
N PRO A 275 7.57 -3.69 12.62
CA PRO A 275 8.47 -4.10 13.69
C PRO A 275 8.88 -5.58 13.57
N GLY A 276 10.18 -5.83 13.58
CA GLY A 276 10.73 -7.18 13.46
C GLY A 276 11.06 -7.63 12.02
N THR A 277 10.67 -6.87 11.01
CA THR A 277 11.11 -7.14 9.62
C THR A 277 12.61 -6.88 9.49
N PRO A 278 13.42 -7.85 9.04
CA PRO A 278 14.83 -7.62 8.78
C PRO A 278 15.04 -6.55 7.71
N ALA A 279 16.01 -5.67 7.91
CA ALA A 279 16.33 -4.62 6.95
C ALA A 279 16.70 -5.21 5.58
N GLY A 280 16.20 -4.58 4.51
CA GLY A 280 16.46 -4.99 3.14
C GLY A 280 15.79 -6.31 2.72
N THR A 281 14.76 -6.75 3.47
CA THR A 281 13.96 -7.93 3.09
C THR A 281 13.34 -7.74 1.70
N ARG A 282 13.49 -8.76 0.85
CA ARG A 282 12.88 -8.75 -0.49
C ARG A 282 11.51 -9.39 -0.44
N LEU A 283 10.51 -8.67 -0.96
CA LEU A 283 9.19 -9.22 -1.24
C LEU A 283 9.22 -9.82 -2.66
N ASP A 284 8.77 -11.06 -2.78
CA ASP A 284 8.72 -11.73 -4.07
C ASP A 284 7.44 -11.34 -4.80
N SER A 285 7.58 -10.55 -5.87
CA SER A 285 6.51 -10.09 -6.76
C SER A 285 5.20 -9.66 -6.05
N PRO A 286 5.26 -8.70 -5.07
CA PRO A 286 4.10 -8.28 -4.32
C PRO A 286 3.08 -7.59 -5.24
N ARG A 287 1.83 -8.03 -5.20
CA ARG A 287 0.75 -7.50 -6.04
C ARG A 287 -0.02 -6.40 -5.31
N LEU A 288 -0.62 -5.48 -6.04
CA LEU A 288 -1.47 -4.43 -5.45
C LEU A 288 -2.62 -5.01 -4.62
N ILE A 289 -3.19 -6.14 -5.06
CA ILE A 289 -4.28 -6.82 -4.34
C ILE A 289 -3.83 -7.52 -3.05
N ASP A 290 -2.54 -7.66 -2.80
CA ASP A 290 -2.03 -8.23 -1.55
C ASP A 290 -2.04 -7.20 -0.40
N ILE A 291 -2.19 -5.91 -0.70
CA ILE A 291 -2.18 -4.82 0.30
C ILE A 291 -3.40 -4.91 1.24
N ALA A 292 -4.61 -4.98 0.70
CA ALA A 292 -5.82 -5.03 1.52
C ALA A 292 -5.85 -6.23 2.49
N PRO A 293 -5.60 -7.50 2.08
CA PRO A 293 -5.53 -8.61 3.02
C PRO A 293 -4.40 -8.42 4.06
N THR A 294 -3.23 -7.91 3.67
CA THR A 294 -2.13 -7.65 4.61
C THR A 294 -2.56 -6.64 5.68
N VAL A 295 -3.18 -5.52 5.29
CA VAL A 295 -3.69 -4.52 6.26
C VAL A 295 -4.74 -5.13 7.19
N LEU A 296 -5.64 -5.95 6.68
CA LEU A 296 -6.67 -6.60 7.48
C LEU A 296 -6.07 -7.56 8.50
N ASP A 297 -5.13 -8.38 8.10
CA ASP A 297 -4.43 -9.29 9.00
C ASP A 297 -3.71 -8.52 10.11
N LEU A 298 -2.96 -7.48 9.77
CA LEU A 298 -2.24 -6.65 10.74
C LEU A 298 -3.17 -5.90 11.70
N SER A 299 -4.31 -5.39 11.21
CA SER A 299 -5.26 -4.61 12.01
C SER A 299 -6.16 -5.48 12.88
N LEU A 300 -6.44 -6.73 12.46
CA LEU A 300 -7.42 -7.60 13.11
C LEU A 300 -6.78 -8.67 13.98
N ILE A 301 -5.61 -9.22 13.63
CA ILE A 301 -5.00 -10.38 14.29
C ILE A 301 -4.23 -10.00 15.55
N ASN A 302 -3.56 -8.85 15.58
CA ASN A 302 -2.72 -8.42 16.73
C ASN A 302 -3.51 -8.10 18.02
N SER A 303 -4.76 -8.53 18.12
CA SER A 303 -5.61 -8.37 19.29
C SER A 303 -6.19 -9.68 19.84
N SER A 304 -5.82 -10.84 19.26
CA SER A 304 -6.19 -12.15 19.81
C SER A 304 -4.98 -12.83 20.43
N PRO A 305 -5.03 -13.25 21.70
CA PRO A 305 -3.97 -14.11 22.26
C PRO A 305 -4.04 -15.48 21.60
N SER A 306 -2.88 -15.94 21.09
CA SER A 306 -2.58 -17.31 20.70
C SER A 306 -3.17 -17.87 19.39
N HIS A 307 -2.42 -17.70 18.31
CA HIS A 307 -2.15 -18.82 17.42
C HIS A 307 -0.66 -19.17 17.46
N GLN A 308 -0.23 -19.78 18.56
CA GLN A 308 0.99 -20.60 18.56
C GLN A 308 0.73 -21.77 17.63
N THR A 309 1.39 -21.80 16.49
CA THR A 309 1.51 -22.91 15.58
C THR A 309 1.99 -24.14 16.33
N LYS A 310 1.08 -25.09 16.57
CA LYS A 310 1.45 -26.47 16.92
C LYS A 310 1.99 -27.16 15.67
N ASN A 311 3.21 -26.86 15.29
CA ASN A 311 4.01 -27.74 14.43
C ASN A 311 4.66 -28.81 15.31
N GLY A 312 3.85 -29.75 15.79
CA GLY A 312 4.31 -30.98 16.43
C GLY A 312 4.49 -32.05 15.34
N HIS A 313 5.66 -32.09 14.77
CA HIS A 313 6.12 -33.25 14.01
C HIS A 313 6.52 -34.32 15.00
N THR A 314 5.62 -35.30 15.29
CA THR A 314 5.99 -36.58 15.89
C THR A 314 5.82 -37.65 14.82
N GLY A 315 6.85 -37.81 14.01
CA GLY A 315 7.05 -38.99 13.17
C GLY A 315 7.80 -40.04 13.96
N GLY A 316 7.08 -41.00 14.52
CA GLY A 316 7.67 -42.26 15.02
C GLY A 316 7.78 -43.26 13.87
N PRO A 317 8.80 -44.13 13.84
CA PRO A 317 9.02 -45.05 12.74
C PRO A 317 8.06 -46.25 12.81
N PRO A 318 7.68 -46.86 11.69
CA PRO A 318 6.80 -48.03 11.70
C PRO A 318 7.56 -49.29 12.08
N HIS A 319 7.03 -50.01 13.11
CA HIS A 319 7.47 -51.34 13.48
C HIS A 319 7.03 -52.38 12.44
N HIS A 320 8.00 -52.98 11.75
CA HIS A 320 7.78 -54.22 11.02
C HIS A 320 7.51 -55.39 11.95
N LYS A 321 6.30 -55.94 11.93
CA LYS A 321 6.03 -57.27 12.46
C LYS A 321 6.16 -58.31 11.33
N LYS A 322 7.17 -59.18 11.45
CA LYS A 322 7.25 -60.43 10.72
C LYS A 322 6.18 -61.35 11.27
N LYS A 323 5.39 -61.96 10.39
CA LYS A 323 4.62 -63.21 10.67
C LYS A 323 5.18 -64.35 9.83
N LYS A 324 5.25 -65.44 10.53
CA LYS A 324 5.64 -66.77 10.05
C LYS A 324 4.70 -67.26 8.91
#